data_b8afc62d808680a602d6a8ef30996e05
#
_entry.id   b8afc62d808680a602d6a8ef30996e05
#
_cell.length_a   1.000
_cell.length_b   1.000
_cell.length_c   1.000
_cell.angle_alpha   90.00
_cell.angle_beta   90.00
_cell.angle_gamma   90.00
#
_symmetry.space_group_name_H-M   'P 1'
#
loop_
_entity.id
_entity.type
_entity.pdbx_description
1 polymer ?
#
loop_
_entity_poly.entity_id
_entity_poly.type
_entity_poly.pdbx_seq_one_letter_code
_entity_poly.pdbx_strand_id
1 'polypeptide(L)'
;MKRHARVTKRLLDVALSAAGLVLLSPVLVAIAVWLRLDSPGPALYRQERVGRGGEIFRIHKFRTMRVVSGAGAGRSITVGADPRITRAGAFLRRTKLDELPQLIDVLFGDMSLVGPRPELPRYVAGYPAEVRAKVLSVRPGITDLASLQFRNESELLAKAADPEREYRDVVLPAKLRLAVEYVDHASVGGDLRLIALTLRALLVSR
;
A
#
# COMPACT_ATOMS: atom_id res chain seq x y z
N MET A 1 -3.13 -10.95 18.74
CA MET A 1 -2.36 -10.10 19.70
C MET A 1 -3.13 -9.82 20.97
N LYS A 2 -2.47 -9.86 22.16
CA LYS A 2 -3.02 -9.44 23.47
C LYS A 2 -3.29 -7.92 23.48
N ARG A 3 -4.21 -7.43 24.35
CA ARG A 3 -4.61 -6.01 24.41
C ARG A 3 -3.41 -5.06 24.59
N HIS A 4 -2.50 -5.37 25.50
CA HIS A 4 -1.28 -4.56 25.74
C HIS A 4 -0.41 -4.43 24.49
N ALA A 5 -0.19 -5.53 23.74
CA ALA A 5 0.59 -5.51 22.52
C ALA A 5 -0.06 -4.65 21.41
N ARG A 6 -1.39 -4.58 21.35
CA ARG A 6 -2.10 -3.68 20.41
C ARG A 6 -1.88 -2.20 20.76
N VAL A 7 -1.87 -1.87 22.06
CA VAL A 7 -1.59 -0.50 22.52
C VAL A 7 -0.14 -0.12 22.22
N THR A 8 0.82 -0.97 22.56
CA THR A 8 2.24 -0.74 22.25
C THR A 8 2.47 -0.57 20.75
N LYS A 9 1.88 -1.46 19.93
CA LYS A 9 1.94 -1.33 18.48
C LYS A 9 1.41 0.03 18.03
N ARG A 10 0.26 0.47 18.53
CA ARG A 10 -0.34 1.76 18.14
C ARG A 10 0.53 2.95 18.53
N LEU A 11 1.13 2.93 19.71
CA LEU A 11 2.06 3.98 20.15
C LEU A 11 3.29 4.04 19.25
N LEU A 12 3.86 2.89 18.88
CA LEU A 12 4.97 2.82 17.92
C LEU A 12 4.56 3.32 16.53
N ASP A 13 3.39 2.90 16.02
CA ASP A 13 2.87 3.37 14.73
C ASP A 13 2.79 4.90 14.71
N VAL A 14 2.19 5.50 15.75
CA VAL A 14 2.03 6.96 15.85
C VAL A 14 3.38 7.66 15.97
N ALA A 15 4.25 7.20 16.88
CA ALA A 15 5.54 7.81 17.12
C ALA A 15 6.43 7.78 15.86
N LEU A 16 6.54 6.61 15.21
CA LEU A 16 7.36 6.45 14.00
C LEU A 16 6.77 7.22 12.80
N SER A 17 5.44 7.26 12.68
CA SER A 17 4.80 8.02 11.59
C SER A 17 4.95 9.53 11.78
N ALA A 18 4.79 10.03 13.00
CA ALA A 18 4.99 11.44 13.31
C ALA A 18 6.45 11.85 13.06
N ALA A 19 7.40 11.07 13.58
CA ALA A 19 8.83 11.30 13.33
C ALA A 19 9.16 11.23 11.84
N GLY A 20 8.64 10.23 11.12
CA GLY A 20 8.83 10.07 9.67
C GLY A 20 8.28 11.27 8.90
N LEU A 21 7.07 11.76 9.22
CA LEU A 21 6.50 12.95 8.57
C LEU A 21 7.33 14.21 8.80
N VAL A 22 7.84 14.42 10.02
CA VAL A 22 8.69 15.58 10.34
C VAL A 22 10.02 15.48 9.59
N LEU A 23 10.72 14.35 9.70
CA LEU A 23 12.05 14.16 9.10
C LEU A 23 12.00 14.17 7.57
N LEU A 24 10.96 13.59 6.97
CA LEU A 24 10.80 13.50 5.51
C LEU A 24 10.04 14.69 4.93
N SER A 25 9.56 15.65 5.74
CA SER A 25 8.79 16.80 5.24
C SER A 25 9.48 17.57 4.10
N PRO A 26 10.80 17.86 4.12
CA PRO A 26 11.44 18.53 2.99
C PRO A 26 11.39 17.69 1.70
N VAL A 27 11.56 16.37 1.82
CA VAL A 27 11.49 15.43 0.70
C VAL A 27 10.06 15.35 0.15
N LEU A 28 9.07 15.29 1.04
CA LEU A 28 7.65 15.24 0.65
C LEU A 28 7.24 16.50 -0.11
N VAL A 29 7.69 17.67 0.36
CA VAL A 29 7.45 18.96 -0.32
C VAL A 29 8.15 19.00 -1.68
N ALA A 30 9.43 18.60 -1.75
CA ALA A 30 10.18 18.55 -3.00
C ALA A 30 9.51 17.64 -4.04
N ILE A 31 9.04 16.45 -3.62
CA ILE A 31 8.30 15.54 -4.49
C ILE A 31 6.99 16.17 -4.95
N ALA A 32 6.24 16.83 -4.05
CA ALA A 32 4.97 17.46 -4.39
C ALA A 32 5.15 18.59 -5.44
N VAL A 33 6.21 19.40 -5.30
CA VAL A 33 6.57 20.44 -6.29
C VAL A 33 6.96 19.79 -7.60
N TRP A 34 7.85 18.79 -7.58
CA TRP A 34 8.27 18.08 -8.79
C TRP A 34 7.08 17.50 -9.58
N LEU A 35 6.13 16.85 -8.89
CA LEU A 35 4.94 16.30 -9.54
C LEU A 35 4.05 17.36 -10.17
N ARG A 36 3.96 18.55 -9.56
CA ARG A 36 3.21 19.69 -10.11
C ARG A 36 3.86 20.24 -11.38
N LEU A 37 5.20 20.18 -11.46
CA LEU A 37 5.96 20.61 -12.63
C LEU A 37 5.98 19.55 -13.75
N ASP A 38 5.96 18.24 -13.38
CA ASP A 38 6.00 17.13 -14.35
C ASP A 38 4.69 16.94 -15.11
N SER A 39 3.54 17.19 -14.47
CA SER A 39 2.23 17.03 -15.11
C SER A 39 1.11 17.82 -14.42
N PRO A 40 0.07 18.28 -15.17
CA PRO A 40 -1.07 19.00 -14.60
C PRO A 40 -1.84 18.19 -13.57
N GLY A 41 -2.33 18.85 -12.50
CA GLY A 41 -3.21 18.27 -11.48
C GLY A 41 -2.61 18.21 -10.07
N PRO A 42 -3.33 17.66 -9.08
CA PRO A 42 -2.90 17.61 -7.68
C PRO A 42 -1.69 16.70 -7.49
N ALA A 43 -0.80 17.01 -6.53
CA ALA A 43 0.36 16.18 -6.20
C ALA A 43 -0.06 14.86 -5.53
N LEU A 44 -1.13 14.90 -4.72
CA LEU A 44 -1.67 13.72 -4.05
C LEU A 44 -2.81 13.09 -4.85
N TYR A 45 -2.82 11.78 -4.85
CA TYR A 45 -3.90 10.94 -5.34
C TYR A 45 -4.60 10.28 -4.15
N ARG A 46 -5.93 10.29 -4.16
CA ARG A 46 -6.78 9.74 -3.10
C ARG A 46 -7.66 8.64 -3.70
N GLN A 47 -7.55 7.43 -3.17
CA GLN A 47 -8.32 6.27 -3.64
C GLN A 47 -8.99 5.57 -2.47
N GLU A 48 -10.22 5.16 -2.66
CA GLU A 48 -10.97 4.39 -1.68
C GLU A 48 -10.36 3.00 -1.48
N ARG A 49 -10.21 2.65 -0.22
CA ARG A 49 -9.71 1.36 0.25
C ARG A 49 -10.54 0.87 1.42
N VAL A 50 -10.52 -0.44 1.65
CA VAL A 50 -11.20 -1.04 2.79
C VAL A 50 -10.24 -1.13 3.95
N GLY A 51 -10.62 -0.53 5.06
CA GLY A 51 -9.90 -0.51 6.34
C GLY A 51 -10.40 -1.56 7.32
N ARG A 52 -10.00 -1.37 8.59
CA ARG A 52 -10.42 -2.24 9.69
C ARG A 52 -11.95 -2.22 9.88
N GLY A 53 -12.54 -3.39 10.11
CA GLY A 53 -13.99 -3.51 10.28
C GLY A 53 -14.79 -3.41 8.98
N GLY A 54 -14.12 -3.22 7.82
CA GLY A 54 -14.76 -3.03 6.53
C GLY A 54 -15.08 -1.56 6.22
N GLU A 55 -14.65 -0.62 7.04
CA GLU A 55 -14.85 0.81 6.80
C GLU A 55 -14.05 1.29 5.58
N ILE A 56 -14.66 2.17 4.80
CA ILE A 56 -14.00 2.76 3.62
C ILE A 56 -13.25 4.01 4.04
N PHE A 57 -11.97 4.08 3.69
CA PHE A 57 -11.16 5.28 3.85
C PHE A 57 -10.47 5.66 2.53
N ARG A 58 -9.94 6.88 2.44
CA ARG A 58 -9.25 7.35 1.23
C ARG A 58 -7.75 7.48 1.51
N ILE A 59 -6.99 6.51 0.99
CA ILE A 59 -5.52 6.45 1.15
C ILE A 59 -4.83 7.69 0.56
N HIS A 60 -3.79 8.19 1.23
CA HIS A 60 -2.92 9.23 0.71
C HIS A 60 -1.75 8.63 -0.06
N LYS A 61 -1.57 9.05 -1.31
CA LYS A 61 -0.48 8.58 -2.15
C LYS A 61 -0.03 9.71 -3.09
N PHE A 62 1.24 9.79 -3.44
CA PHE A 62 1.65 10.67 -4.51
C PHE A 62 1.08 10.20 -5.85
N ARG A 63 0.68 11.16 -6.69
CA ARG A 63 0.20 10.88 -8.04
C ARG A 63 1.35 10.40 -8.91
N THR A 64 1.25 9.19 -9.43
CA THR A 64 2.26 8.58 -10.32
C THR A 64 1.75 8.41 -11.75
N MET A 65 0.49 8.72 -12.00
CA MET A 65 -0.17 8.56 -13.30
C MET A 65 -0.86 9.85 -13.70
N ARG A 66 -0.97 10.09 -15.02
CA ARG A 66 -1.79 11.17 -15.58
C ARG A 66 -3.26 10.89 -15.29
N VAL A 67 -4.03 11.95 -15.05
CA VAL A 67 -5.47 11.85 -14.96
C VAL A 67 -6.01 11.67 -16.38
N VAL A 68 -6.52 10.49 -16.69
CA VAL A 68 -7.13 10.19 -18.00
C VAL A 68 -8.64 10.21 -17.82
N SER A 69 -9.31 11.07 -18.59
CA SER A 69 -10.78 11.10 -18.69
C SER A 69 -11.20 10.19 -19.85
N GLY A 70 -12.25 9.37 -19.69
CA GLY A 70 -12.80 8.51 -20.74
C GLY A 70 -12.51 7.02 -20.59
N ALA A 71 -12.60 6.25 -21.66
CA ALA A 71 -12.53 4.77 -21.66
C ALA A 71 -11.23 4.15 -21.08
N GLY A 72 -10.17 4.93 -20.91
CA GLY A 72 -8.92 4.50 -20.23
C GLY A 72 -8.95 4.54 -18.71
N ALA A 73 -10.00 5.12 -18.09
CA ALA A 73 -10.11 5.28 -16.63
C ALA A 73 -10.42 3.97 -15.88
N GLY A 74 -10.74 2.88 -16.57
CA GLY A 74 -11.29 1.67 -15.97
C GLY A 74 -10.30 0.63 -15.42
N ARG A 75 -9.00 0.70 -15.74
CA ARG A 75 -8.04 -0.30 -15.24
C ARG A 75 -7.60 0.01 -13.82
N SER A 76 -7.90 -0.91 -12.90
CA SER A 76 -7.60 -0.76 -11.46
C SER A 76 -6.23 -1.30 -11.07
N ILE A 77 -5.70 -2.24 -11.82
CA ILE A 77 -4.37 -2.79 -11.64
C ILE A 77 -3.41 -2.18 -12.66
N THR A 78 -2.16 -2.04 -12.25
CA THR A 78 -1.08 -1.59 -13.13
C THR A 78 -0.41 -2.82 -13.73
N VAL A 79 -0.27 -2.86 -15.05
CA VAL A 79 0.31 -3.98 -15.78
C VAL A 79 1.50 -3.47 -16.59
N GLY A 80 2.69 -4.01 -16.31
CA GLY A 80 3.90 -3.71 -17.05
C GLY A 80 4.19 -2.22 -17.24
N ALA A 81 4.58 -1.84 -18.46
CA ALA A 81 4.84 -0.45 -18.87
C ALA A 81 3.53 0.29 -19.18
N ASP A 82 2.79 0.65 -18.14
CA ASP A 82 1.52 1.37 -18.28
C ASP A 82 1.78 2.80 -18.79
N PRO A 83 1.22 3.21 -19.97
CA PRO A 83 1.48 4.52 -20.58
C PRO A 83 0.94 5.71 -19.77
N ARG A 84 0.08 5.45 -18.79
CA ARG A 84 -0.43 6.49 -17.88
C ARG A 84 0.64 6.96 -16.89
N ILE A 85 1.68 6.15 -16.64
CA ILE A 85 2.72 6.48 -15.66
C ILE A 85 3.58 7.63 -16.19
N THR A 86 3.72 8.71 -15.38
CA THR A 86 4.59 9.84 -15.70
C THR A 86 6.07 9.49 -15.46
N ARG A 87 7.01 10.32 -15.94
CA ARG A 87 8.45 10.13 -15.68
C ARG A 87 8.75 10.17 -14.18
N ALA A 88 8.24 11.18 -13.49
CA ALA A 88 8.35 11.29 -12.03
C ALA A 88 7.64 10.10 -11.34
N GLY A 89 6.46 9.72 -11.83
CA GLY A 89 5.72 8.58 -11.32
C GLY A 89 6.47 7.25 -11.42
N ALA A 90 7.18 6.99 -12.51
CA ALA A 90 7.99 5.78 -12.68
C ALA A 90 9.12 5.72 -11.63
N PHE A 91 9.81 6.84 -11.38
CA PHE A 91 10.83 6.92 -10.33
C PHE A 91 10.23 6.67 -8.95
N LEU A 92 9.12 7.35 -8.60
CA LEU A 92 8.47 7.20 -7.29
C LEU A 92 8.00 5.77 -7.03
N ARG A 93 7.39 5.12 -8.04
CA ARG A 93 6.94 3.72 -7.92
C ARG A 93 8.10 2.74 -7.72
N ARG A 94 9.20 2.91 -8.46
CA ARG A 94 10.39 2.09 -8.32
C ARG A 94 11.02 2.21 -6.93
N THR A 95 11.04 3.43 -6.38
CA THR A 95 11.60 3.73 -5.05
C THR A 95 10.58 3.60 -3.92
N LYS A 96 9.30 3.33 -4.22
CA LYS A 96 8.17 3.31 -3.26
C LYS A 96 7.95 4.63 -2.49
N LEU A 97 8.57 5.72 -2.94
CA LEU A 97 8.38 7.04 -2.35
C LEU A 97 6.95 7.58 -2.56
N ASP A 98 6.23 7.05 -3.55
CA ASP A 98 4.83 7.38 -3.78
C ASP A 98 3.90 6.98 -2.63
N GLU A 99 4.31 6.06 -1.77
CA GLU A 99 3.54 5.58 -0.63
C GLU A 99 3.86 6.31 0.69
N LEU A 100 4.89 7.18 0.73
CA LEU A 100 5.24 7.93 1.95
C LEU A 100 4.09 8.76 2.54
N PRO A 101 3.18 9.39 1.75
CA PRO A 101 2.06 10.12 2.33
C PRO A 101 1.10 9.25 3.17
N GLN A 102 1.14 7.92 3.05
CA GLN A 102 0.34 7.01 3.89
C GLN A 102 0.73 7.08 5.38
N LEU A 103 1.89 7.64 5.73
CA LEU A 103 2.23 7.96 7.12
C LEU A 103 1.17 8.88 7.77
N ILE A 104 0.48 9.70 6.99
CA ILE A 104 -0.68 10.51 7.42
C ILE A 104 -1.84 9.58 7.82
N ASP A 105 -2.13 8.55 7.01
CA ASP A 105 -3.20 7.59 7.28
C ASP A 105 -2.90 6.75 8.53
N VAL A 106 -1.61 6.44 8.76
CA VAL A 106 -1.17 5.80 9.99
C VAL A 106 -1.36 6.73 11.19
N LEU A 107 -0.98 7.99 11.08
CA LEU A 107 -1.09 8.96 12.18
C LEU A 107 -2.55 9.18 12.59
N PHE A 108 -3.48 9.27 11.63
CA PHE A 108 -4.92 9.42 11.90
C PHE A 108 -5.60 8.11 12.33
N GLY A 109 -5.00 6.96 12.08
CA GLY A 109 -5.49 5.67 12.59
C GLY A 109 -6.27 4.84 11.60
N ASP A 110 -6.35 5.24 10.35
CA ASP A 110 -6.92 4.44 9.26
C ASP A 110 -6.00 3.27 8.91
N MET A 111 -4.67 3.47 9.05
CA MET A 111 -3.65 2.49 8.77
C MET A 111 -2.71 2.23 9.97
N SER A 112 -1.81 1.28 9.79
CA SER A 112 -0.67 0.92 10.61
C SER A 112 0.58 0.91 9.72
N LEU A 113 1.77 0.98 10.29
CA LEU A 113 3.01 0.79 9.52
C LEU A 113 3.07 -0.62 8.92
N VAL A 114 2.67 -1.63 9.71
CA VAL A 114 2.67 -3.04 9.29
C VAL A 114 1.28 -3.64 9.47
N GLY A 115 0.77 -4.29 8.42
CA GLY A 115 -0.53 -4.94 8.40
C GLY A 115 -0.90 -5.36 6.98
N PRO A 116 -1.96 -6.15 6.80
CA PRO A 116 -2.44 -6.54 5.48
C PRO A 116 -2.64 -5.31 4.58
N ARG A 117 -2.18 -5.38 3.32
CA ARG A 117 -2.33 -4.26 2.39
C ARG A 117 -3.80 -3.93 2.16
N PRO A 118 -4.22 -2.63 2.19
CA PRO A 118 -5.61 -2.28 1.96
C PRO A 118 -5.99 -2.48 0.49
N GLU A 119 -7.06 -3.23 0.25
CA GLU A 119 -7.55 -3.53 -1.10
C GLU A 119 -8.77 -2.68 -1.50
N LEU A 120 -9.05 -2.66 -2.80
CA LEU A 120 -10.21 -1.99 -3.36
C LEU A 120 -11.50 -2.69 -2.90
N PRO A 121 -12.60 -1.94 -2.67
CA PRO A 121 -13.88 -2.51 -2.22
C PRO A 121 -14.37 -3.68 -3.09
N ARG A 122 -14.19 -3.60 -4.41
CA ARG A 122 -14.60 -4.63 -5.35
C ARG A 122 -13.87 -5.97 -5.17
N TYR A 123 -12.60 -5.96 -4.77
CA TYR A 123 -11.86 -7.18 -4.49
C TYR A 123 -12.22 -7.76 -3.13
N VAL A 124 -12.37 -6.88 -2.12
CA VAL A 124 -12.78 -7.29 -0.77
C VAL A 124 -14.18 -7.91 -0.76
N ALA A 125 -15.07 -7.48 -1.66
CA ALA A 125 -16.41 -8.08 -1.83
C ALA A 125 -16.33 -9.57 -2.21
N GLY A 126 -15.29 -9.99 -2.92
CA GLY A 126 -15.04 -11.37 -3.33
C GLY A 126 -14.28 -12.23 -2.31
N TYR A 127 -13.91 -11.70 -1.14
CA TYR A 127 -13.18 -12.49 -0.14
C TYR A 127 -14.10 -13.56 0.49
N PRO A 128 -13.58 -14.78 0.74
CA PRO A 128 -14.28 -15.75 1.58
C PRO A 128 -14.60 -15.14 2.96
N ALA A 129 -15.80 -15.41 3.49
CA ALA A 129 -16.31 -14.73 4.69
C ALA A 129 -15.36 -14.80 5.89
N GLU A 130 -14.77 -15.97 6.17
CA GLU A 130 -13.84 -16.17 7.27
C GLU A 130 -12.52 -15.38 7.07
N VAL A 131 -11.97 -15.42 5.85
CA VAL A 131 -10.75 -14.67 5.48
C VAL A 131 -11.01 -13.17 5.61
N ARG A 132 -12.16 -12.70 5.10
CA ARG A 132 -12.58 -11.31 5.18
C ARG A 132 -12.67 -10.84 6.63
N ALA A 133 -13.39 -11.57 7.48
CA ALA A 133 -13.53 -11.24 8.89
C ALA A 133 -12.16 -11.15 9.59
N LYS A 134 -11.26 -12.08 9.28
CA LYS A 134 -9.92 -12.16 9.86
C LYS A 134 -9.02 -11.01 9.39
N VAL A 135 -8.88 -10.82 8.09
CA VAL A 135 -8.02 -9.78 7.51
C VAL A 135 -8.49 -8.38 7.92
N LEU A 136 -9.79 -8.12 7.93
CA LEU A 136 -10.34 -6.84 8.33
C LEU A 136 -10.43 -6.63 9.86
N SER A 137 -10.02 -7.59 10.68
CA SER A 137 -9.98 -7.44 12.14
C SER A 137 -8.87 -6.51 12.63
N VAL A 138 -7.89 -6.23 11.78
CA VAL A 138 -6.73 -5.36 12.07
C VAL A 138 -6.70 -4.15 11.12
N ARG A 139 -5.91 -3.12 11.47
CA ARG A 139 -5.65 -2.01 10.55
C ARG A 139 -4.80 -2.49 9.37
N PRO A 140 -5.09 -2.04 8.14
CA PRO A 140 -4.22 -2.29 7.00
C PRO A 140 -2.86 -1.61 7.19
N GLY A 141 -1.82 -2.15 6.55
CA GLY A 141 -0.46 -1.66 6.65
C GLY A 141 0.06 -0.96 5.40
N ILE A 142 1.11 -0.13 5.59
CA ILE A 142 1.92 0.39 4.49
C ILE A 142 2.75 -0.75 3.91
N THR A 143 3.30 -1.61 4.78
CA THR A 143 4.04 -2.80 4.39
C THR A 143 3.46 -4.06 5.02
N ASP A 144 3.67 -5.20 4.36
CA ASP A 144 3.29 -6.53 4.79
C ASP A 144 4.16 -7.62 4.12
N LEU A 145 3.94 -8.87 4.48
CA LEU A 145 4.61 -10.02 3.85
C LEU A 145 4.34 -10.10 2.35
N ALA A 146 3.10 -9.82 1.93
CA ALA A 146 2.71 -9.87 0.53
C ALA A 146 3.42 -8.80 -0.31
N SER A 147 3.59 -7.58 0.22
CA SER A 147 4.31 -6.49 -0.45
C SER A 147 5.78 -6.81 -0.70
N LEU A 148 6.40 -7.61 0.19
CA LEU A 148 7.77 -8.09 0.00
C LEU A 148 7.84 -9.20 -1.04
N GLN A 149 6.92 -10.17 -0.99
CA GLN A 149 6.91 -11.32 -1.89
C GLN A 149 6.47 -10.95 -3.31
N PHE A 150 5.46 -10.10 -3.46
CA PHE A 150 4.89 -9.66 -4.73
C PHE A 150 5.42 -8.28 -5.16
N ARG A 151 6.68 -7.98 -4.88
CA ARG A 151 7.29 -6.69 -5.18
C ARG A 151 7.19 -6.32 -6.67
N ASN A 152 7.37 -7.31 -7.55
CA ASN A 152 7.33 -7.18 -9.01
C ASN A 152 5.97 -7.63 -9.59
N GLU A 153 4.87 -7.43 -8.84
CA GLU A 153 3.52 -7.83 -9.24
C GLU A 153 3.13 -7.35 -10.64
N SER A 154 3.44 -6.09 -10.98
CA SER A 154 3.09 -5.55 -12.30
C SER A 154 3.80 -6.26 -13.45
N GLU A 155 5.03 -6.74 -13.25
CA GLU A 155 5.77 -7.52 -14.23
C GLU A 155 5.22 -8.95 -14.34
N LEU A 156 4.81 -9.54 -13.21
CA LEU A 156 4.15 -10.83 -13.18
C LEU A 156 2.84 -10.77 -13.96
N LEU A 157 2.02 -9.78 -13.69
CA LEU A 157 0.74 -9.58 -14.37
C LEU A 157 0.89 -9.24 -15.86
N ALA A 158 2.01 -8.62 -16.27
CA ALA A 158 2.29 -8.33 -17.67
C ALA A 158 2.52 -9.58 -18.52
N LYS A 159 2.84 -10.71 -17.90
CA LYS A 159 3.04 -12.01 -18.58
C LYS A 159 1.74 -12.81 -18.74
N ALA A 160 0.69 -12.42 -18.05
CA ALA A 160 -0.59 -13.11 -18.08
C ALA A 160 -1.43 -12.71 -19.30
N ALA A 161 -2.13 -13.66 -19.90
CA ALA A 161 -3.07 -13.41 -20.99
C ALA A 161 -4.24 -12.50 -20.56
N ASP A 162 -4.72 -12.67 -19.32
CA ASP A 162 -5.71 -11.81 -18.67
C ASP A 162 -5.18 -11.40 -17.29
N PRO A 163 -4.55 -10.22 -17.18
CA PRO A 163 -3.98 -9.73 -15.92
C PRO A 163 -5.00 -9.55 -14.77
N GLU A 164 -6.25 -9.17 -15.09
CA GLU A 164 -7.29 -9.00 -14.08
C GLU A 164 -7.74 -10.34 -13.49
N ARG A 165 -7.89 -11.34 -14.35
CA ARG A 165 -8.19 -12.72 -13.95
C ARG A 165 -7.03 -13.32 -13.16
N GLU A 166 -5.79 -13.17 -13.65
CA GLU A 166 -4.59 -13.65 -12.95
C GLU A 166 -4.46 -13.02 -11.55
N TYR A 167 -4.71 -11.70 -11.45
CA TYR A 167 -4.72 -11.03 -10.16
C TYR A 167 -5.75 -11.65 -9.21
N ARG A 168 -7.00 -11.80 -9.67
CA ARG A 168 -8.11 -12.24 -8.84
C ARG A 168 -8.01 -13.71 -8.45
N ASP A 169 -7.60 -14.58 -9.39
CA ASP A 169 -7.69 -16.02 -9.22
C ASP A 169 -6.39 -16.64 -8.68
N VAL A 170 -5.25 -15.96 -8.82
CA VAL A 170 -3.92 -16.47 -8.41
C VAL A 170 -3.25 -15.56 -7.39
N VAL A 171 -3.04 -14.28 -7.73
CA VAL A 171 -2.23 -13.37 -6.89
C VAL A 171 -2.97 -13.01 -5.60
N LEU A 172 -4.23 -12.60 -5.70
CA LEU A 172 -5.02 -12.18 -4.55
C LEU A 172 -5.21 -13.31 -3.51
N PRO A 173 -5.54 -14.55 -3.87
CA PRO A 173 -5.60 -15.65 -2.90
C PRO A 173 -4.26 -15.92 -2.20
N ALA A 174 -3.14 -15.78 -2.91
CA ALA A 174 -1.82 -15.94 -2.30
C ALA A 174 -1.52 -14.80 -1.31
N LYS A 175 -1.85 -13.56 -1.65
CA LYS A 175 -1.75 -12.41 -0.74
C LYS A 175 -2.63 -12.57 0.49
N LEU A 176 -3.85 -13.09 0.33
CA LEU A 176 -4.77 -13.32 1.43
C LEU A 176 -4.24 -14.38 2.41
N ARG A 177 -3.58 -15.44 1.93
CA ARG A 177 -2.92 -16.42 2.82
C ARG A 177 -1.85 -15.76 3.68
N LEU A 178 -1.00 -14.91 3.09
CA LEU A 178 0.03 -14.16 3.82
C LEU A 178 -0.58 -13.14 4.80
N ALA A 179 -1.69 -12.52 4.42
CA ALA A 179 -2.42 -11.60 5.29
C ALA A 179 -3.00 -12.32 6.52
N VAL A 180 -3.58 -13.51 6.32
CA VAL A 180 -4.08 -14.38 7.40
C VAL A 180 -2.94 -14.81 8.31
N GLU A 181 -1.83 -15.29 7.75
CA GLU A 181 -0.63 -15.67 8.49
C GLU A 181 -0.11 -14.52 9.37
N TYR A 182 -0.03 -13.32 8.79
CA TYR A 182 0.34 -12.13 9.55
C TYR A 182 -0.61 -11.88 10.73
N VAL A 183 -1.93 -11.93 10.52
CA VAL A 183 -2.91 -11.68 11.59
C VAL A 183 -2.78 -12.67 12.72
N ASP A 184 -2.51 -13.95 12.41
CA ASP A 184 -2.32 -15.02 13.41
C ASP A 184 -1.07 -14.82 14.27
N HIS A 185 0.02 -14.39 13.64
CA HIS A 185 1.35 -14.31 14.27
C HIS A 185 1.78 -12.87 14.56
N ALA A 186 0.88 -11.89 14.42
CA ALA A 186 1.19 -10.47 14.60
C ALA A 186 1.84 -10.20 15.97
N SER A 187 2.98 -9.55 15.94
CA SER A 187 3.72 -9.14 17.14
C SER A 187 4.54 -7.89 16.86
N VAL A 188 4.82 -7.10 17.89
CA VAL A 188 5.63 -5.87 17.75
C VAL A 188 7.03 -6.19 17.20
N GLY A 189 7.66 -7.28 17.67
CA GLY A 189 8.96 -7.72 17.16
C GLY A 189 8.89 -8.16 15.69
N GLY A 190 7.82 -8.85 15.29
CA GLY A 190 7.55 -9.20 13.90
C GLY A 190 7.37 -7.98 13.01
N ASP A 191 6.65 -6.96 13.51
CA ASP A 191 6.45 -5.69 12.79
C ASP A 191 7.77 -4.95 12.56
N LEU A 192 8.60 -4.82 13.60
CA LEU A 192 9.92 -4.19 13.47
C LEU A 192 10.81 -4.94 12.48
N ARG A 193 10.77 -6.28 12.50
CA ARG A 193 11.50 -7.10 11.52
C ARG A 193 11.00 -6.85 10.09
N LEU A 194 9.69 -6.77 9.88
CA LEU A 194 9.10 -6.50 8.55
C LEU A 194 9.46 -5.10 8.05
N ILE A 195 9.46 -4.09 8.93
CA ILE A 195 9.92 -2.73 8.59
C ILE A 195 11.40 -2.79 8.15
N ALA A 196 12.26 -3.45 8.92
CA ALA A 196 13.69 -3.56 8.59
C ALA A 196 13.91 -4.30 7.26
N LEU A 197 13.19 -5.39 7.00
CA LEU A 197 13.23 -6.12 5.73
C LEU A 197 12.75 -5.26 4.56
N THR A 198 11.69 -4.46 4.75
CA THR A 198 11.18 -3.54 3.73
C THR A 198 12.22 -2.48 3.39
N LEU A 199 12.80 -1.83 4.40
CA LEU A 199 13.85 -0.81 4.19
C LEU A 199 15.07 -1.42 3.48
N ARG A 200 15.54 -2.60 3.91
CA ARG A 200 16.62 -3.31 3.24
C ARG A 200 16.27 -3.60 1.77
N ALA A 201 15.06 -4.10 1.51
CA ALA A 201 14.62 -4.40 0.15
C ALA A 201 14.57 -3.14 -0.73
N LEU A 202 14.23 -1.97 -0.18
CA LEU A 202 14.26 -0.69 -0.92
C LEU A 202 15.67 -0.23 -1.24
N LEU A 203 16.64 -0.50 -0.37
CA LEU A 203 18.05 -0.10 -0.56
C LEU A 203 18.81 -1.01 -1.53
N VAL A 204 18.51 -2.31 -1.52
CA VAL A 204 19.23 -3.32 -2.35
C VAL A 204 18.74 -3.37 -3.79
N SER A 205 17.53 -2.87 -4.10
CA SER A 205 17.02 -2.85 -5.47
C SER A 205 17.48 -1.60 -6.23
N ARG A 206 18.73 -1.59 -6.56
CA ARG A 206 19.31 -0.71 -7.59
C ARG A 206 19.59 -1.49 -8.86
#